data_0b6131b6185488ded1c64c5159eccd7d
#
_entry.id   0b6131b6185488ded1c64c5159eccd7d
#
_cell.length_a   1.000
_cell.length_b   1.000
_cell.length_c   1.000
_cell.angle_alpha   90.00
_cell.angle_beta   90.00
_cell.angle_gamma   90.00
#
_symmetry.space_group_name_H-M   'P 1'
#
loop_
_entity.id
_entity.type
_entity.pdbx_description
1 polymer ?
#
loop_
_entity_poly.entity_id
_entity_poly.type
_entity_poly.pdbx_seq_one_letter_code
_entity_poly.pdbx_strand_id
1 'polypeptide(L)'
;TQLLARRPDVRAAEQRLLADTDRIGVARADLYPRITLGGSVGSSASSVSNLFSGGPLGFILGPLIDWVFPNREPVFARIDAAKADARGSLAAFDGAILNALQETETALSRYAGAIERRRSLEQAMQAATKAARITRAQNREGVIDSLDLLDAERTLAETRAELADQDALVSSRQIDLFRALGGSWSAERETAS
;
A
#
# COMPACT_ATOMS: atom_id res chain seq x y z
N THR A 1 -7.66 11.10 8.63
CA THR A 1 -8.45 10.29 7.67
C THR A 1 -8.00 10.51 6.23
N GLN A 2 -7.72 11.74 5.79
CA GLN A 2 -7.30 12.02 4.40
C GLN A 2 -5.91 11.44 4.03
N LEU A 3 -4.99 11.28 4.98
CA LEU A 3 -3.67 10.70 4.73
C LEU A 3 -3.73 9.19 4.44
N LEU A 4 -4.59 8.47 5.16
CA LEU A 4 -4.77 7.02 4.94
C LEU A 4 -5.39 6.71 3.57
N ALA A 5 -6.29 7.57 3.08
CA ALA A 5 -6.91 7.42 1.75
C ALA A 5 -5.90 7.56 0.59
N ARG A 6 -4.70 8.10 0.84
CA ARG A 6 -3.63 8.22 -0.17
C ARG A 6 -2.79 6.94 -0.29
N ARG A 7 -2.88 6.03 0.67
CA ARG A 7 -2.12 4.78 0.66
C ARG A 7 -2.53 3.90 -0.53
N PRO A 8 -1.57 3.34 -1.27
CA PRO A 8 -1.88 2.53 -2.45
C PRO A 8 -2.58 1.22 -2.12
N ASP A 9 -2.31 0.62 -0.95
CA ASP A 9 -2.95 -0.61 -0.47
C ASP A 9 -4.43 -0.38 -0.11
N VAL A 10 -4.75 0.73 0.56
CA VAL A 10 -6.13 1.13 0.88
C VAL A 10 -6.91 1.43 -0.40
N ARG A 11 -6.31 2.18 -1.34
CA ARG A 11 -6.92 2.45 -2.65
C ARG A 11 -7.14 1.19 -3.48
N ALA A 12 -6.20 0.24 -3.43
CA ALA A 12 -6.37 -1.04 -4.12
C ALA A 12 -7.53 -1.86 -3.53
N ALA A 13 -7.70 -1.86 -2.22
CA ALA A 13 -8.83 -2.52 -1.56
C ALA A 13 -10.16 -1.82 -1.90
N GLU A 14 -10.20 -0.49 -1.94
CA GLU A 14 -11.36 0.30 -2.37
C GLU A 14 -11.78 -0.04 -3.81
N GLN A 15 -10.82 -0.07 -4.75
CA GLN A 15 -11.11 -0.40 -6.14
C GLN A 15 -11.62 -1.84 -6.33
N ARG A 16 -11.14 -2.79 -5.50
CA ARG A 16 -11.67 -4.15 -5.49
C ARG A 16 -13.11 -4.20 -5.00
N LEU A 17 -13.42 -3.47 -3.93
CA LEU A 17 -14.79 -3.35 -3.41
C LEU A 17 -15.73 -2.75 -4.47
N LEU A 18 -15.32 -1.71 -5.18
CA LEU A 18 -16.10 -1.11 -6.27
C LEU A 18 -16.34 -2.14 -7.38
N ALA A 19 -15.28 -2.84 -7.83
CA ALA A 19 -15.39 -3.85 -8.87
C ALA A 19 -16.35 -4.99 -8.48
N ASP A 20 -16.28 -5.50 -7.25
CA ASP A 20 -17.18 -6.56 -6.79
C ASP A 20 -18.62 -6.06 -6.60
N THR A 21 -18.80 -4.79 -6.24
CA THR A 21 -20.11 -4.15 -6.19
C THR A 21 -20.73 -4.04 -7.60
N ASP A 22 -19.93 -3.65 -8.60
CA ASP A 22 -20.38 -3.55 -9.99
C ASP A 22 -20.73 -4.94 -10.58
N ARG A 23 -20.06 -6.00 -10.17
CA ARG A 23 -20.39 -7.39 -10.55
C ARG A 23 -21.79 -7.82 -10.14
N ILE A 24 -22.35 -7.24 -9.06
CA ILE A 24 -23.76 -7.47 -8.72
C ILE A 24 -24.67 -6.93 -9.84
N GLY A 25 -24.34 -5.79 -10.42
CA GLY A 25 -25.03 -5.23 -11.58
C GLY A 25 -24.96 -6.15 -12.80
N VAL A 26 -23.76 -6.69 -13.08
CA VAL A 26 -23.55 -7.65 -14.17
C VAL A 26 -24.38 -8.93 -13.97
N ALA A 27 -24.35 -9.49 -12.75
CA ALA A 27 -25.16 -10.67 -12.43
C ALA A 27 -26.68 -10.40 -12.55
N ARG A 28 -27.14 -9.19 -12.24
CA ARG A 28 -28.55 -8.79 -12.43
C ARG A 28 -28.91 -8.63 -13.91
N ALA A 29 -27.96 -8.25 -14.76
CA ALA A 29 -28.21 -8.13 -16.19
C ALA A 29 -28.60 -9.47 -16.84
N ASP A 30 -28.16 -10.60 -16.29
CA ASP A 30 -28.55 -11.94 -16.76
C ASP A 30 -30.05 -12.26 -16.55
N LEU A 31 -30.80 -11.45 -15.79
CA LEU A 31 -32.25 -11.53 -15.67
C LEU A 31 -32.99 -11.04 -16.92
N TYR A 32 -32.31 -10.25 -17.75
CA TYR A 32 -32.86 -9.64 -18.96
C TYR A 32 -32.38 -10.37 -20.21
N PRO A 33 -33.15 -10.34 -21.31
CA PRO A 33 -32.73 -10.92 -22.59
C PRO A 33 -31.46 -10.18 -23.10
N ARG A 34 -30.48 -10.99 -23.50
CA ARG A 34 -29.27 -10.50 -24.17
C ARG A 34 -29.54 -10.46 -25.67
N ILE A 35 -29.40 -9.29 -26.26
CA ILE A 35 -29.55 -9.09 -27.71
C ILE A 35 -28.18 -8.87 -28.30
N THR A 36 -27.73 -9.79 -29.17
CA THR A 36 -26.45 -9.68 -29.88
C THR A 36 -26.71 -9.65 -31.38
N LEU A 37 -25.92 -8.88 -32.13
CA LEU A 37 -25.93 -8.92 -33.59
C LEU A 37 -24.91 -9.98 -34.03
N GLY A 38 -25.43 -11.07 -34.61
CA GLY A 38 -24.59 -12.14 -35.13
C GLY A 38 -24.64 -12.15 -36.66
N GLY A 39 -23.51 -12.47 -37.27
CA GLY A 39 -23.43 -12.61 -38.71
C GLY A 39 -22.39 -13.66 -39.08
N SER A 40 -22.65 -14.36 -40.19
CA SER A 40 -21.70 -15.26 -40.81
C SER A 40 -21.64 -15.01 -42.29
N VAL A 41 -20.44 -15.11 -42.86
CA VAL A 41 -20.21 -15.10 -44.30
C VAL A 41 -19.62 -16.46 -44.67
N GLY A 42 -20.24 -17.13 -45.64
CA GLY A 42 -19.78 -18.42 -46.08
C GLY A 42 -19.91 -18.58 -47.60
N SER A 43 -19.03 -19.37 -48.18
CA SER A 43 -19.15 -19.81 -49.57
C SER A 43 -19.39 -21.31 -49.60
N SER A 44 -20.42 -21.76 -50.33
CA SER A 44 -20.73 -23.18 -50.55
C SER A 44 -20.24 -23.57 -51.93
N ALA A 45 -19.20 -24.39 -52.00
CA ALA A 45 -18.70 -24.92 -53.25
C ALA A 45 -18.77 -26.45 -53.24
N SER A 46 -19.27 -27.03 -54.32
CA SER A 46 -19.34 -28.49 -54.48
C SER A 46 -18.01 -29.14 -54.87
N SER A 47 -16.99 -28.34 -55.17
CA SER A 47 -15.61 -28.79 -55.43
C SER A 47 -14.59 -27.72 -55.02
N VAL A 48 -13.36 -28.14 -54.70
CA VAL A 48 -12.27 -27.27 -54.25
C VAL A 48 -11.88 -26.22 -55.32
N SER A 49 -12.05 -26.54 -56.58
CA SER A 49 -11.81 -25.60 -57.70
C SER A 49 -12.79 -24.43 -57.74
N ASN A 50 -14.02 -24.62 -57.26
CA ASN A 50 -15.06 -23.58 -57.22
C ASN A 50 -14.99 -22.68 -56.01
N LEU A 51 -14.13 -22.98 -55.02
CA LEU A 51 -13.90 -22.11 -53.85
C LEU A 51 -13.21 -20.79 -54.25
N PHE A 52 -12.37 -20.82 -55.27
CA PHE A 52 -11.60 -19.66 -55.73
C PHE A 52 -12.14 -19.02 -57.03
N SER A 53 -13.14 -19.62 -57.64
CA SER A 53 -13.70 -19.16 -58.94
C SER A 53 -15.10 -18.52 -58.84
N GLY A 54 -15.46 -17.92 -57.68
CA GLY A 54 -16.66 -17.10 -57.59
C GLY A 54 -17.96 -17.87 -57.28
N GLY A 55 -17.89 -18.89 -56.43
CA GLY A 55 -19.09 -19.55 -55.90
C GLY A 55 -20.00 -18.57 -55.17
N PRO A 56 -21.30 -18.90 -55.01
CA PRO A 56 -22.25 -18.00 -54.37
C PRO A 56 -21.82 -17.68 -52.92
N LEU A 57 -21.54 -16.40 -52.64
CA LEU A 57 -21.32 -15.89 -51.31
C LEU A 57 -22.67 -15.73 -50.61
N GLY A 58 -22.88 -16.50 -49.57
CA GLY A 58 -24.02 -16.34 -48.67
C GLY A 58 -23.60 -15.55 -47.45
N PHE A 59 -24.39 -14.61 -47.03
CA PHE A 59 -24.25 -13.94 -45.75
C PHE A 59 -25.55 -14.01 -44.96
N ILE A 60 -25.43 -14.20 -43.65
CA ILE A 60 -26.54 -14.12 -42.71
C ILE A 60 -26.15 -13.08 -41.69
N LEU A 61 -26.99 -12.09 -41.51
CA LEU A 61 -26.84 -11.05 -40.47
C LEU A 61 -28.20 -10.91 -39.78
N GLY A 62 -28.21 -11.02 -38.45
CA GLY A 62 -29.45 -10.87 -37.71
C GLY A 62 -29.25 -10.72 -36.20
N PRO A 63 -30.25 -10.25 -35.49
CA PRO A 63 -30.23 -10.20 -34.02
C PRO A 63 -30.41 -11.64 -33.49
N LEU A 64 -29.58 -12.00 -32.52
CA LEU A 64 -29.69 -13.20 -31.71
C LEU A 64 -30.15 -12.79 -30.31
N ILE A 65 -31.23 -13.39 -29.83
CA ILE A 65 -31.79 -13.14 -28.51
C ILE A 65 -31.51 -14.39 -27.66
N ASP A 66 -30.76 -14.21 -26.61
CA ASP A 66 -30.49 -15.22 -25.58
C ASP A 66 -31.16 -14.80 -24.29
N TRP A 67 -31.98 -15.66 -23.71
CA TRP A 67 -32.70 -15.39 -22.47
C TRP A 67 -32.94 -16.64 -21.65
N VAL A 68 -32.59 -16.59 -20.37
CA VAL A 68 -32.78 -17.70 -19.43
C VAL A 68 -34.20 -17.62 -18.83
N PHE A 69 -35.16 -18.11 -19.59
CA PHE A 69 -36.57 -18.19 -19.16
C PHE A 69 -37.12 -19.59 -19.44
N PRO A 70 -37.89 -20.20 -18.51
CA PRO A 70 -38.40 -19.71 -17.24
C PRO A 70 -37.48 -19.94 -16.02
N ASN A 71 -36.37 -20.69 -16.17
CA ASN A 71 -35.53 -21.14 -15.08
C ASN A 71 -34.56 -20.01 -14.62
N ARG A 72 -35.02 -19.14 -13.69
CA ARG A 72 -34.28 -18.00 -13.15
C ARG A 72 -33.47 -18.33 -11.89
N GLU A 73 -33.67 -19.50 -11.29
CA GLU A 73 -32.98 -19.91 -10.03
C GLU A 73 -31.46 -19.82 -10.10
N PRO A 74 -30.77 -20.28 -11.17
CA PRO A 74 -29.32 -20.14 -11.27
C PRO A 74 -28.85 -18.68 -11.31
N VAL A 75 -29.65 -17.76 -11.86
CA VAL A 75 -29.32 -16.33 -11.91
C VAL A 75 -29.43 -15.70 -10.53
N PHE A 76 -30.47 -16.03 -9.76
CA PHE A 76 -30.58 -15.55 -8.36
C PHE A 76 -29.43 -16.06 -7.49
N ALA A 77 -29.04 -17.34 -7.66
CA ALA A 77 -27.87 -17.88 -6.96
C ALA A 77 -26.58 -17.12 -7.29
N ARG A 78 -26.37 -16.73 -8.58
CA ARG A 78 -25.22 -15.91 -8.99
C ARG A 78 -25.27 -14.50 -8.40
N ILE A 79 -26.44 -13.87 -8.34
CA ILE A 79 -26.63 -12.57 -7.71
C ILE A 79 -26.28 -12.64 -6.21
N ASP A 80 -26.71 -13.69 -5.52
CA ASP A 80 -26.44 -13.85 -4.09
C ASP A 80 -24.96 -14.18 -3.83
N ALA A 81 -24.32 -14.93 -4.72
CA ALA A 81 -22.87 -15.13 -4.70
C ALA A 81 -22.14 -13.81 -4.88
N ALA A 82 -22.48 -13.00 -5.89
CA ALA A 82 -21.86 -11.70 -6.13
C ALA A 82 -22.05 -10.72 -4.94
N LYS A 83 -23.21 -10.77 -4.27
CA LYS A 83 -23.45 -10.00 -3.04
C LYS A 83 -22.58 -10.49 -1.87
N ALA A 84 -22.31 -11.79 -1.79
CA ALA A 84 -21.43 -12.35 -0.76
C ALA A 84 -19.99 -11.93 -1.02
N ASP A 85 -19.53 -11.95 -2.26
CA ASP A 85 -18.20 -11.50 -2.67
C ASP A 85 -18.01 -10.01 -2.35
N ALA A 86 -18.98 -9.16 -2.67
CA ALA A 86 -18.93 -7.72 -2.33
C ALA A 86 -18.87 -7.47 -0.81
N ARG A 87 -19.57 -8.29 0.01
CA ARG A 87 -19.43 -8.21 1.48
C ARG A 87 -18.05 -8.66 1.95
N GLY A 88 -17.47 -9.68 1.32
CA GLY A 88 -16.10 -10.10 1.58
C GLY A 88 -15.09 -9.00 1.27
N SER A 89 -15.24 -8.33 0.12
CA SER A 89 -14.40 -7.19 -0.28
C SER A 89 -14.56 -5.99 0.64
N LEU A 90 -15.76 -5.73 1.18
CA LEU A 90 -15.98 -4.69 2.19
C LEU A 90 -15.20 -5.00 3.48
N ALA A 91 -15.28 -6.24 3.98
CA ALA A 91 -14.53 -6.64 5.15
C ALA A 91 -13.00 -6.57 4.93
N ALA A 92 -12.54 -6.89 3.71
CA ALA A 92 -11.13 -6.75 3.34
C ALA A 92 -10.69 -5.27 3.28
N PHE A 93 -11.55 -4.37 2.80
CA PHE A 93 -11.31 -2.93 2.79
C PHE A 93 -11.22 -2.37 4.22
N ASP A 94 -12.14 -2.74 5.11
CA ASP A 94 -12.10 -2.36 6.53
C ASP A 94 -10.81 -2.87 7.19
N GLY A 95 -10.42 -4.11 6.89
CA GLY A 95 -9.16 -4.68 7.36
C GLY A 95 -7.93 -3.91 6.88
N ALA A 96 -7.91 -3.46 5.61
CA ALA A 96 -6.82 -2.65 5.07
C ALA A 96 -6.72 -1.28 5.77
N ILE A 97 -7.84 -0.64 6.09
CA ILE A 97 -7.87 0.62 6.85
C ILE A 97 -7.31 0.41 8.27
N LEU A 98 -7.75 -0.63 8.97
CA LEU A 98 -7.29 -0.92 10.32
C LEU A 98 -5.79 -1.23 10.37
N ASN A 99 -5.28 -2.01 9.42
CA ASN A 99 -3.85 -2.28 9.29
C ASN A 99 -3.04 -1.00 9.01
N ALA A 100 -3.52 -0.16 8.11
CA ALA A 100 -2.88 1.12 7.79
C ALA A 100 -2.82 2.04 9.02
N LEU A 101 -3.89 2.07 9.82
CA LEU A 101 -3.94 2.83 11.08
C LEU A 101 -2.94 2.27 12.09
N GLN A 102 -2.93 0.95 12.30
CA GLN A 102 -2.00 0.28 13.21
C GLN A 102 -0.54 0.55 12.84
N GLU A 103 -0.19 0.44 11.55
CA GLU A 103 1.17 0.73 11.07
C GLU A 103 1.57 2.18 11.33
N THR A 104 0.66 3.12 11.06
CA THR A 104 0.90 4.55 11.25
C THR A 104 1.12 4.88 12.75
N GLU A 105 0.24 4.40 13.63
CA GLU A 105 0.36 4.58 15.07
C GLU A 105 1.63 3.94 15.63
N THR A 106 1.97 2.75 15.14
CA THR A 106 3.21 2.07 15.54
C THR A 106 4.45 2.85 15.09
N ALA A 107 4.47 3.34 13.85
CA ALA A 107 5.58 4.14 13.33
C ALA A 107 5.73 5.46 14.09
N LEU A 108 4.62 6.14 14.39
CA LEU A 108 4.59 7.38 15.17
C LEU A 108 5.15 7.18 16.59
N SER A 109 4.69 6.12 17.26
CA SER A 109 5.16 5.77 18.62
C SER A 109 6.66 5.47 18.64
N ARG A 110 7.15 4.70 17.66
CA ARG A 110 8.58 4.39 17.52
C ARG A 110 9.43 5.63 17.23
N TYR A 111 8.93 6.53 16.39
CA TYR A 111 9.61 7.79 16.08
C TYR A 111 9.68 8.71 17.30
N ALA A 112 8.56 8.87 18.03
CA ALA A 112 8.52 9.66 19.26
C ALA A 112 9.48 9.11 20.32
N GLY A 113 9.50 7.78 20.53
CA GLY A 113 10.43 7.15 21.45
C GLY A 113 11.90 7.30 21.04
N ALA A 114 12.20 7.27 19.74
CA ALA A 114 13.56 7.49 19.24
C ALA A 114 14.04 8.94 19.51
N ILE A 115 13.18 9.94 19.33
CA ILE A 115 13.48 11.34 19.64
C ILE A 115 13.76 11.51 21.14
N GLU A 116 12.95 10.92 21.99
CA GLU A 116 13.12 11.04 23.45
C GLU A 116 14.42 10.39 23.92
N ARG A 117 14.74 9.19 23.38
CA ARG A 117 16.02 8.53 23.65
C ARG A 117 17.20 9.37 23.16
N ARG A 118 17.12 9.97 21.98
CA ARG A 118 18.15 10.88 21.45
C ARG A 118 18.42 12.06 22.42
N ARG A 119 17.33 12.67 22.95
CA ARG A 119 17.45 13.77 23.93
C ARG A 119 18.16 13.33 25.20
N SER A 120 17.84 12.14 25.71
CA SER A 120 18.48 11.58 26.90
C SER A 120 19.98 11.30 26.67
N LEU A 121 20.34 10.73 25.50
CA LEU A 121 21.73 10.49 25.12
C LEU A 121 22.52 11.80 24.91
N GLU A 122 21.88 12.82 24.36
CA GLU A 122 22.49 14.16 24.23
C GLU A 122 22.84 14.78 25.61
N GLN A 123 21.95 14.64 26.58
CA GLN A 123 22.22 15.06 27.97
C GLN A 123 23.35 14.22 28.59
N ALA A 124 23.37 12.91 28.39
CA ALA A 124 24.43 12.02 28.86
C ALA A 124 25.78 12.39 28.23
N MET A 125 25.84 12.67 26.94
CA MET A 125 27.04 13.10 26.23
C MET A 125 27.57 14.44 26.75
N GLN A 126 26.68 15.40 27.07
CA GLN A 126 27.05 16.67 27.69
C GLN A 126 27.65 16.45 29.08
N ALA A 127 27.07 15.59 29.91
CA ALA A 127 27.57 15.22 31.22
C ALA A 127 28.95 14.54 31.14
N ALA A 128 29.10 13.54 30.25
CA ALA A 128 30.36 12.85 30.00
C ALA A 128 31.46 13.80 29.49
N THR A 129 31.11 14.74 28.61
CA THR A 129 32.03 15.78 28.13
C THR A 129 32.54 16.68 29.28
N LYS A 130 31.63 17.07 30.17
CA LYS A 130 31.99 17.88 31.38
C LYS A 130 32.89 17.08 32.31
N ALA A 131 32.55 15.80 32.57
CA ALA A 131 33.36 14.92 33.41
C ALA A 131 34.77 14.76 32.86
N ALA A 132 34.92 14.37 31.60
CA ALA A 132 36.21 14.19 30.93
C ALA A 132 37.04 15.49 30.95
N ARG A 133 36.43 16.65 30.81
CA ARG A 133 37.14 17.93 30.92
C ARG A 133 37.70 18.18 32.32
N ILE A 134 36.92 17.90 33.36
CA ILE A 134 37.35 18.07 34.76
C ILE A 134 38.47 17.07 35.07
N THR A 135 38.32 15.80 34.73
CA THR A 135 39.28 14.73 34.94
C THR A 135 40.62 15.03 34.25
N ARG A 136 40.60 15.58 33.01
CA ARG A 136 41.83 16.03 32.30
C ARG A 136 42.55 17.12 33.06
N ALA A 137 41.81 18.07 33.62
CA ALA A 137 42.45 19.16 34.42
C ALA A 137 43.09 18.61 35.69
N GLN A 138 42.38 17.73 36.43
CA GLN A 138 42.89 17.13 37.67
C GLN A 138 44.12 16.22 37.44
N ASN A 139 44.12 15.45 36.32
CA ASN A 139 45.28 14.63 35.95
C ASN A 139 46.51 15.49 35.61
N ARG A 140 46.31 16.62 34.91
CA ARG A 140 47.43 17.56 34.64
C ARG A 140 48.05 18.17 35.91
N GLU A 141 47.24 18.35 36.95
CA GLU A 141 47.68 18.84 38.27
C GLU A 141 48.21 17.73 39.18
N GLY A 142 48.20 16.48 38.70
CA GLY A 142 48.67 15.33 39.47
C GLY A 142 47.75 14.90 40.61
N VAL A 143 46.48 15.33 40.59
CA VAL A 143 45.51 15.06 41.68
C VAL A 143 44.88 13.68 41.51
N ILE A 144 44.76 13.15 40.25
CA ILE A 144 44.20 11.85 39.94
C ILE A 144 45.12 11.02 39.05
N ASP A 145 44.92 9.71 39.05
CA ASP A 145 45.66 8.76 38.21
C ASP A 145 45.22 8.83 36.74
N SER A 146 46.11 8.38 35.85
CA SER A 146 45.89 8.26 34.43
C SER A 146 44.78 7.23 34.09
N LEU A 147 44.54 6.26 34.99
CA LEU A 147 43.49 5.28 34.82
C LEU A 147 42.09 5.94 34.89
N ASP A 148 41.88 6.83 35.85
CA ASP A 148 40.64 7.59 35.99
C ASP A 148 40.38 8.48 34.77
N LEU A 149 41.43 9.08 34.22
CA LEU A 149 41.35 9.85 32.97
C LEU A 149 40.91 8.96 31.80
N LEU A 150 41.54 7.79 31.66
CA LEU A 150 41.23 6.87 30.57
C LEU A 150 39.77 6.37 30.63
N ASP A 151 39.27 6.10 31.83
CA ASP A 151 37.88 5.69 32.05
C ASP A 151 36.86 6.77 31.67
N ALA A 152 37.17 8.03 32.04
CA ALA A 152 36.33 9.16 31.65
C ALA A 152 36.33 9.41 30.12
N GLU A 153 37.50 9.26 29.47
CA GLU A 153 37.63 9.36 28.00
C GLU A 153 36.89 8.22 27.29
N ARG A 154 36.98 6.99 27.80
CA ARG A 154 36.26 5.87 27.28
C ARG A 154 34.75 6.09 27.36
N THR A 155 34.23 6.49 28.52
CA THR A 155 32.82 6.79 28.71
C THR A 155 32.33 7.89 27.74
N LEU A 156 33.13 8.93 27.53
CA LEU A 156 32.81 9.97 26.57
C LEU A 156 32.78 9.45 25.14
N ALA A 157 33.71 8.57 24.75
CA ALA A 157 33.77 7.98 23.43
C ALA A 157 32.56 7.06 23.17
N GLU A 158 32.25 6.22 24.16
CA GLU A 158 31.06 5.31 24.09
C GLU A 158 29.76 6.11 23.97
N THR A 159 29.57 7.14 24.81
CA THR A 159 28.36 7.96 24.78
C THR A 159 28.22 8.73 23.46
N ARG A 160 29.31 9.16 22.85
CA ARG A 160 29.31 9.78 21.52
C ARG A 160 28.92 8.82 20.42
N ALA A 161 29.44 7.58 20.49
CA ALA A 161 29.08 6.54 19.53
C ALA A 161 27.59 6.19 19.63
N GLU A 162 27.06 6.00 20.85
CA GLU A 162 25.63 5.75 21.07
C GLU A 162 24.73 6.88 20.56
N LEU A 163 25.14 8.13 20.74
CA LEU A 163 24.39 9.29 20.20
C LEU A 163 24.38 9.30 18.68
N ALA A 164 25.52 9.00 18.04
CA ALA A 164 25.60 8.91 16.57
C ALA A 164 24.72 7.80 16.01
N ASP A 165 24.71 6.62 16.64
CA ASP A 165 23.83 5.52 16.27
C ASP A 165 22.36 5.89 16.45
N GLN A 166 22.03 6.60 17.52
CA GLN A 166 20.67 7.06 17.77
C GLN A 166 20.22 8.13 16.76
N ASP A 167 21.09 9.02 16.29
CA ASP A 167 20.80 9.98 15.23
C ASP A 167 20.44 9.27 13.90
N ALA A 168 21.20 8.22 13.56
CA ALA A 168 20.88 7.38 12.42
C ALA A 168 19.53 6.66 12.59
N LEU A 169 19.26 6.15 13.81
CA LEU A 169 18.00 5.50 14.12
C LEU A 169 16.80 6.45 14.01
N VAL A 170 16.91 7.70 14.50
CA VAL A 170 15.85 8.72 14.37
C VAL A 170 15.55 8.98 12.90
N SER A 171 16.57 9.12 12.06
CA SER A 171 16.39 9.30 10.61
C SER A 171 15.68 8.11 9.95
N SER A 172 16.07 6.89 10.34
CA SER A 172 15.39 5.66 9.86
C SER A 172 13.92 5.62 10.28
N ARG A 173 13.60 5.93 11.54
CA ARG A 173 12.22 5.97 12.05
C ARG A 173 11.37 7.05 11.40
N GLN A 174 11.98 8.18 11.03
CA GLN A 174 11.31 9.22 10.25
C GLN A 174 10.92 8.72 8.86
N ILE A 175 11.81 7.99 8.18
CA ILE A 175 11.51 7.37 6.88
C ILE A 175 10.41 6.33 7.02
N ASP A 176 10.45 5.48 8.06
CA ASP A 176 9.41 4.48 8.33
C ASP A 176 8.04 5.15 8.51
N LEU A 177 7.99 6.26 9.24
CA LEU A 177 6.76 7.04 9.43
C LEU A 177 6.22 7.60 8.10
N PHE A 178 7.08 8.17 7.25
CA PHE A 178 6.68 8.65 5.94
C PHE A 178 6.14 7.53 5.05
N ARG A 179 6.75 6.34 5.09
CA ARG A 179 6.26 5.16 4.35
C ARG A 179 4.90 4.70 4.87
N ALA A 180 4.69 4.66 6.19
CA ALA A 180 3.42 4.30 6.80
C ALA A 180 2.29 5.28 6.45
N LEU A 181 2.62 6.55 6.22
CA LEU A 181 1.68 7.60 5.79
C LEU A 181 1.36 7.55 4.27
N GLY A 182 1.96 6.61 3.52
CA GLY A 182 1.69 6.41 2.10
C GLY A 182 2.79 6.88 1.14
N GLY A 183 3.95 7.31 1.64
CA GLY A 183 5.20 7.49 0.88
C GLY A 183 5.22 8.53 -0.25
N SER A 184 4.07 8.96 -0.72
CA SER A 184 4.00 9.91 -1.82
C SER A 184 3.75 11.33 -1.32
N TRP A 185 4.82 12.04 -1.04
CA TRP A 185 4.77 13.49 -0.98
C TRP A 185 4.91 14.03 -2.41
N SER A 186 3.92 13.82 -3.25
CA SER A 186 3.76 14.67 -4.41
C SER A 186 3.25 16.01 -3.90
N ALA A 187 4.10 17.02 -3.88
CA ALA A 187 3.63 18.38 -3.88
C ALA A 187 2.66 18.48 -5.07
N GLU A 188 1.34 18.55 -4.80
CA GLU A 188 0.38 19.02 -5.77
C GLU A 188 0.93 20.36 -6.24
N ARG A 189 1.47 20.39 -7.46
CA ARG A 189 1.63 21.64 -8.16
C ARG A 189 0.20 22.15 -8.32
N GLU A 190 -0.15 23.11 -7.50
CA GLU A 190 -1.27 24.00 -7.71
C GLU A 190 -1.03 24.64 -9.10
N THR A 191 -1.57 24.00 -10.14
CA THR A 191 -1.73 24.66 -11.42
C THR A 191 -2.88 25.63 -11.24
N ALA A 192 -2.53 26.81 -10.69
CA ALA A 192 -3.31 28.00 -10.91
C ALA A 192 -3.36 28.27 -12.43
N SER A 193 -4.53 28.23 -13.00
CA SER A 193 -4.95 28.89 -14.24
C SER A 193 -6.37 29.38 -14.08
#